data_21c6eef929621afe13140ad6bc5d8492
#
_entry.id   21c6eef929621afe13140ad6bc5d8492
#
_cell.length_a   1.000
_cell.length_b   1.000
_cell.length_c   1.000
_cell.angle_alpha   90.00
_cell.angle_beta   90.00
_cell.angle_gamma   90.00
#
_symmetry.space_group_name_H-M   'P 1'
#
loop_
_entity.id
_entity.type
_entity.pdbx_description
1 polymer ?
#
loop_
_entity_poly.entity_id
_entity_poly.type
_entity_poly.pdbx_seq_one_letter_code
_entity_poly.pdbx_strand_id
1 'polypeptide(L)'
;MGSTRRAGRTGRTGRTGRGTIAVTACAAALAALTAGPAGAHEPEHRAPHWELKDTGTPDVRYRGLAAVGRNTAWAAGTAGTVLRTTDGGATWRNVSPPGAGELQFRDVEAFDARRAVVLAIGEGEASRVYRTDDGGATWTESFRNTEPKAFYDCLAFFDHRHGLALSDPVDGKFRILSTGDGGRTWRVLPDRGMPPAQDGEAGFAASGQCLVTSGPKDVWLATGGAADARVLHSADRGHTWKATTMPLPAGDPARGVFALAFRDRAHGLAVGGDFRPEQPSPRAAARTSDGGRTWRPATAPPTAYRSGVAWLPHSRTAALAVGPTGTDLTTDAGRTWRTVDTGSYDTVDCAPDHGCWAAGEQGRVARLEH
;
A
#
# COMPACT_ATOMS: atom_id res chain seq x y z
N MET A 1 57.63 9.74 41.18
CA MET A 1 58.49 10.88 40.85
C MET A 1 57.59 11.89 40.22
N GLY A 2 57.13 12.89 40.80
CA GLY A 2 57.69 14.09 41.41
C GLY A 2 56.89 15.19 40.80
N SER A 3 55.96 15.81 41.48
CA SER A 3 56.15 17.00 42.32
C SER A 3 56.14 18.29 41.46
N THR A 4 55.44 19.33 41.64
CA THR A 4 54.91 20.11 42.75
C THR A 4 54.49 21.48 42.21
N ARG A 5 53.35 22.03 42.71
CA ARG A 5 53.22 23.30 43.45
C ARG A 5 53.55 24.63 42.66
N ARG A 6 52.98 25.79 42.89
CA ARG A 6 52.28 26.52 43.95
C ARG A 6 51.96 27.91 43.35
N ALA A 7 50.83 28.52 43.52
CA ALA A 7 50.45 29.44 44.64
C ALA A 7 50.86 30.90 44.46
N GLY A 8 49.98 31.80 44.77
CA GLY A 8 50.20 33.05 45.45
C GLY A 8 49.51 34.24 44.75
N ARG A 9 48.59 34.87 45.28
CA ARG A 9 48.33 35.63 46.52
C ARG A 9 48.33 37.15 46.25
N THR A 10 47.24 37.79 46.55
CA THR A 10 46.95 38.92 47.44
C THR A 10 47.10 40.33 46.96
N GLY A 11 46.11 41.15 47.32
CA GLY A 11 46.17 42.40 48.01
C GLY A 11 45.17 43.42 47.50
N ARG A 12 44.12 43.77 48.08
CA ARG A 12 43.80 44.58 49.28
C ARG A 12 43.92 46.09 49.08
N THR A 13 42.81 46.73 49.32
CA THR A 13 42.48 47.95 50.11
C THR A 13 42.32 49.29 49.39
N GLY A 14 41.23 50.00 49.84
CA GLY A 14 41.18 51.44 49.86
C GLY A 14 39.77 52.02 49.69
N ARG A 15 39.15 52.33 50.59
CA ARG A 15 38.16 52.97 51.45
C ARG A 15 38.19 54.49 51.27
N THR A 16 37.04 55.14 51.35
CA THR A 16 36.52 56.46 51.79
C THR A 16 35.65 57.08 50.69
N GLY A 17 34.46 57.62 50.86
CA GLY A 17 33.70 58.07 52.00
C GLY A 17 32.89 59.32 51.64
N ARG A 18 31.64 59.39 52.09
CA ARG A 18 30.76 60.58 52.22
C ARG A 18 30.20 61.19 50.90
N GLY A 19 28.92 61.39 50.74
CA GLY A 19 28.04 62.25 51.42
C GLY A 19 26.64 62.23 50.77
N THR A 20 25.68 62.35 51.60
CA THR A 20 24.25 62.41 51.46
C THR A 20 23.76 63.67 50.75
N ILE A 21 22.79 63.61 49.87
CA ILE A 21 21.65 64.55 49.83
C ILE A 21 20.49 63.85 49.14
N ALA A 22 19.35 63.78 49.83
CA ALA A 22 18.06 63.32 49.32
C ALA A 22 17.38 64.43 48.51
N VAL A 23 16.87 64.08 47.34
CA VAL A 23 15.87 64.88 46.65
C VAL A 23 14.75 63.95 46.15
N THR A 24 13.59 64.07 46.78
CA THR A 24 12.37 63.40 46.42
C THR A 24 11.79 64.01 45.15
N ALA A 25 11.69 63.26 44.09
CA ALA A 25 10.88 63.67 42.91
C ALA A 25 9.88 62.55 42.58
N CYS A 26 8.61 62.85 42.74
CA CYS A 26 7.53 62.06 42.25
C CYS A 26 7.60 62.00 40.73
N ALA A 27 7.74 60.83 40.14
CA ALA A 27 7.51 60.60 38.74
C ALA A 27 6.40 59.58 38.58
N ALA A 28 5.34 60.02 37.93
CA ALA A 28 4.19 59.20 37.54
C ALA A 28 4.62 58.12 36.57
N ALA A 29 4.38 56.86 36.93
CA ALA A 29 4.62 55.73 36.04
C ALA A 29 3.50 55.64 35.01
N LEU A 30 3.76 55.99 33.75
CA LEU A 30 2.96 55.55 32.61
C LEU A 30 3.25 54.07 32.36
N ALA A 31 2.29 53.23 32.65
CA ALA A 31 2.33 51.84 32.22
C ALA A 31 2.08 51.77 30.70
N ALA A 32 3.14 51.62 29.91
CA ALA A 32 3.02 51.25 28.52
C ALA A 32 2.69 49.76 28.43
N LEU A 33 1.43 49.45 28.10
CA LEU A 33 1.04 48.11 27.67
C LEU A 33 1.68 47.82 26.32
N THR A 34 2.80 47.13 26.33
CA THR A 34 3.33 46.52 25.12
C THR A 34 2.47 45.28 24.79
N ALA A 35 1.56 45.43 23.82
CA ALA A 35 0.94 44.29 23.17
C ALA A 35 2.04 43.48 22.53
N GLY A 36 2.34 42.32 23.09
CA GLY A 36 3.23 41.33 22.44
C GLY A 36 2.62 40.93 21.10
N PRO A 37 3.46 40.56 20.10
CA PRO A 37 2.94 40.07 18.83
C PRO A 37 2.08 38.84 19.11
N ALA A 38 0.84 38.85 18.62
CA ALA A 38 -0.02 37.69 18.56
C ALA A 38 0.77 36.62 17.78
N GLY A 39 1.15 35.56 18.49
CA GLY A 39 1.80 34.43 17.85
C GLY A 39 0.87 33.91 16.74
N ALA A 40 1.28 34.05 15.51
CA ALA A 40 0.67 33.36 14.41
C ALA A 40 0.74 31.86 14.77
N HIS A 41 -0.40 31.23 15.05
CA HIS A 41 -0.50 29.78 15.06
C HIS A 41 -0.14 29.34 13.64
N GLU A 42 1.08 28.85 13.46
CA GLU A 42 1.36 27.99 12.31
C GLU A 42 0.36 26.84 12.39
N PRO A 43 -0.34 26.51 11.29
CA PRO A 43 -1.21 25.35 11.30
C PRO A 43 -0.32 24.15 11.64
N GLU A 44 -0.58 23.50 12.77
CA GLU A 44 0.04 22.21 13.08
C GLU A 44 -0.25 21.29 11.89
N HIS A 45 0.77 20.97 11.09
CA HIS A 45 0.69 19.95 10.08
C HIS A 45 0.42 18.63 10.80
N ARG A 46 -0.85 18.27 10.88
CA ARG A 46 -1.29 17.02 11.50
C ARG A 46 -0.62 15.88 10.72
N ALA A 47 -0.01 14.96 11.44
CA ALA A 47 0.59 13.78 10.80
C ALA A 47 -0.48 13.02 10.00
N PRO A 48 -0.13 12.46 8.84
CA PRO A 48 -1.08 11.67 8.04
C PRO A 48 -1.72 10.59 8.91
N HIS A 49 -3.05 10.50 8.88
CA HIS A 49 -3.81 9.53 9.67
C HIS A 49 -4.99 8.97 8.87
N TRP A 50 -5.41 7.75 9.20
CA TRP A 50 -6.57 7.12 8.59
C TRP A 50 -7.86 7.61 9.24
N GLU A 51 -8.75 8.21 8.46
CA GLU A 51 -10.13 8.50 8.85
C GLU A 51 -11.03 7.35 8.43
N LEU A 52 -11.60 6.65 9.42
CA LEU A 52 -12.50 5.53 9.17
C LEU A 52 -13.79 6.02 8.52
N LYS A 53 -14.29 5.26 7.56
CA LYS A 53 -15.56 5.49 6.87
C LYS A 53 -16.52 4.35 7.19
N ASP A 54 -17.76 4.69 7.49
CA ASP A 54 -18.81 3.70 7.74
C ASP A 54 -19.32 3.14 6.41
N THR A 55 -19.11 1.84 6.22
CA THR A 55 -19.56 1.12 5.03
C THR A 55 -20.93 0.45 5.19
N GLY A 56 -21.45 0.36 6.42
CA GLY A 56 -22.67 -0.37 6.75
C GLY A 56 -22.56 -1.91 6.60
N THR A 57 -21.33 -2.45 6.51
CA THR A 57 -21.07 -3.88 6.19
C THR A 57 -20.07 -4.51 7.16
N PRO A 58 -20.36 -4.61 8.47
CA PRO A 58 -19.39 -5.00 9.49
C PRO A 58 -18.83 -6.42 9.32
N ASP A 59 -19.53 -7.31 8.62
CA ASP A 59 -19.11 -8.71 8.44
C ASP A 59 -18.27 -8.95 7.19
N VAL A 60 -18.04 -7.91 6.38
CA VAL A 60 -17.29 -8.02 5.12
C VAL A 60 -15.80 -7.75 5.35
N ARG A 61 -14.96 -8.58 4.75
CA ARG A 61 -13.53 -8.33 4.63
C ARG A 61 -13.20 -7.88 3.21
N TYR A 62 -12.68 -6.64 3.09
CA TYR A 62 -12.30 -6.04 1.82
C TYR A 62 -10.82 -6.27 1.55
N ARG A 63 -10.51 -6.86 0.37
CA ARG A 63 -9.14 -7.07 -0.10
C ARG A 63 -8.89 -6.47 -1.48
N GLY A 64 -9.93 -6.29 -2.29
CA GLY A 64 -9.87 -5.48 -3.50
C GLY A 64 -10.18 -4.02 -3.17
N LEU A 65 -9.36 -3.10 -3.68
CA LEU A 65 -9.53 -1.67 -3.49
C LEU A 65 -8.99 -0.92 -4.70
N ALA A 66 -9.80 -0.02 -5.26
CA ALA A 66 -9.38 0.90 -6.31
C ALA A 66 -9.69 2.34 -5.92
N ALA A 67 -8.65 3.13 -5.72
CA ALA A 67 -8.73 4.57 -5.51
C ALA A 67 -8.79 5.28 -6.87
N VAL A 68 -9.96 5.78 -7.25
CA VAL A 68 -10.12 6.60 -8.47
C VAL A 68 -9.77 8.05 -8.19
N GLY A 69 -9.97 8.50 -6.94
CA GLY A 69 -9.66 9.84 -6.48
C GLY A 69 -10.07 10.05 -5.03
N ARG A 70 -9.93 11.29 -4.55
CA ARG A 70 -10.31 11.67 -3.19
C ARG A 70 -11.78 11.39 -2.89
N ASN A 71 -12.64 11.54 -3.89
CA ASN A 71 -14.08 11.37 -3.71
C ASN A 71 -14.61 10.03 -4.20
N THR A 72 -13.84 9.31 -5.03
CA THR A 72 -14.32 8.08 -5.66
C THR A 72 -13.39 6.92 -5.36
N ALA A 73 -13.95 5.87 -4.78
CA ALA A 73 -13.28 4.60 -4.53
C ALA A 73 -14.24 3.43 -4.67
N TRP A 74 -13.67 2.26 -4.98
CA TRP A 74 -14.35 0.99 -5.03
C TRP A 74 -13.68 0.02 -4.06
N ALA A 75 -14.48 -0.77 -3.34
CA ALA A 75 -14.00 -1.83 -2.47
C ALA A 75 -14.72 -3.14 -2.79
N ALA A 76 -13.96 -4.23 -2.86
CA ALA A 76 -14.47 -5.56 -3.17
C ALA A 76 -14.03 -6.57 -2.11
N GLY A 77 -14.92 -7.48 -1.71
CA GLY A 77 -14.68 -8.34 -0.55
C GLY A 77 -15.46 -9.65 -0.53
N THR A 78 -15.56 -10.19 0.67
CA THR A 78 -16.25 -11.44 0.94
C THR A 78 -17.75 -11.34 0.66
N ALA A 79 -18.43 -12.50 0.55
CA ALA A 79 -19.87 -12.61 0.28
C ALA A 79 -20.30 -11.85 -0.99
N GLY A 80 -19.47 -11.87 -2.03
CA GLY A 80 -19.74 -11.22 -3.31
C GLY A 80 -19.93 -9.71 -3.24
N THR A 81 -19.44 -9.05 -2.18
CA THR A 81 -19.69 -7.64 -1.91
C THR A 81 -18.81 -6.75 -2.76
N VAL A 82 -19.42 -5.77 -3.43
CA VAL A 82 -18.75 -4.65 -4.09
C VAL A 82 -19.40 -3.35 -3.63
N LEU A 83 -18.62 -2.45 -3.07
CA LEU A 83 -19.06 -1.12 -2.67
C LEU A 83 -18.43 -0.05 -3.54
N ARG A 84 -19.13 1.06 -3.69
CA ARG A 84 -18.63 2.27 -4.35
C ARG A 84 -19.02 3.52 -3.57
N THR A 85 -18.07 4.46 -3.43
CA THR A 85 -18.33 5.84 -3.01
C THR A 85 -18.03 6.81 -4.14
N THR A 86 -18.70 7.97 -4.14
CA THR A 86 -18.44 9.11 -5.05
C THR A 86 -18.43 10.44 -4.30
N ASP A 87 -18.48 10.42 -2.96
CA ASP A 87 -18.58 11.56 -2.08
C ASP A 87 -17.52 11.55 -0.96
N GLY A 88 -16.38 10.91 -1.22
CA GLY A 88 -15.27 10.86 -0.27
C GLY A 88 -15.50 9.91 0.90
N GLY A 89 -16.39 8.91 0.72
CA GLY A 89 -16.73 7.93 1.74
C GLY A 89 -17.79 8.41 2.73
N ALA A 90 -18.46 9.55 2.45
CA ALA A 90 -19.61 9.96 3.24
C ALA A 90 -20.78 8.99 3.10
N THR A 91 -20.91 8.40 1.90
CA THR A 91 -21.83 7.29 1.65
C THR A 91 -21.16 6.19 0.82
N TRP A 92 -21.49 4.94 1.14
CA TRP A 92 -21.10 3.77 0.36
C TRP A 92 -22.34 3.08 -0.18
N ARG A 93 -22.35 2.83 -1.47
CA ARG A 93 -23.43 2.11 -2.14
C ARG A 93 -23.01 0.69 -2.42
N ASN A 94 -23.84 -0.27 -2.00
CA ASN A 94 -23.68 -1.65 -2.43
C ASN A 94 -24.10 -1.74 -3.91
N VAL A 95 -23.12 -2.11 -4.73
CA VAL A 95 -23.25 -2.25 -6.18
C VAL A 95 -22.81 -3.64 -6.66
N SER A 96 -22.95 -4.64 -5.81
CA SER A 96 -22.53 -6.01 -6.05
C SER A 96 -23.20 -6.64 -7.26
N PRO A 97 -22.50 -7.51 -8.02
CA PRO A 97 -23.13 -8.30 -9.09
C PRO A 97 -24.25 -9.19 -8.54
N PRO A 98 -25.43 -9.24 -9.18
CA PRO A 98 -26.50 -10.13 -8.75
C PRO A 98 -26.08 -11.61 -8.76
N GLY A 99 -26.44 -12.35 -7.72
CA GLY A 99 -26.13 -13.78 -7.59
C GLY A 99 -24.68 -14.09 -7.23
N ALA A 100 -23.87 -13.09 -6.82
CA ALA A 100 -22.46 -13.28 -6.48
C ALA A 100 -22.22 -13.63 -4.98
N GLY A 101 -23.26 -13.83 -4.17
CA GLY A 101 -23.17 -13.97 -2.71
C GLY A 101 -22.21 -15.05 -2.19
N GLU A 102 -21.96 -16.10 -2.97
CA GLU A 102 -21.01 -17.17 -2.63
C GLU A 102 -19.57 -16.86 -3.06
N LEU A 103 -19.36 -15.77 -3.82
CA LEU A 103 -18.05 -15.43 -4.36
C LEU A 103 -17.21 -14.63 -3.38
N GLN A 104 -15.89 -14.73 -3.56
CA GLN A 104 -14.88 -13.99 -2.81
C GLN A 104 -14.18 -13.02 -3.76
N PHE A 105 -14.60 -11.76 -3.77
CA PHE A 105 -13.87 -10.75 -4.55
C PHE A 105 -12.60 -10.33 -3.81
N ARG A 106 -11.47 -10.43 -4.51
CA ARG A 106 -10.16 -10.12 -3.95
C ARG A 106 -9.42 -9.02 -4.70
N ASP A 107 -9.95 -8.65 -5.85
CA ASP A 107 -9.37 -7.58 -6.64
C ASP A 107 -10.44 -6.76 -7.35
N VAL A 108 -10.18 -5.46 -7.51
CA VAL A 108 -11.01 -4.52 -8.26
C VAL A 108 -10.13 -3.49 -8.92
N GLU A 109 -10.29 -3.33 -10.23
CA GLU A 109 -9.71 -2.25 -11.01
C GLU A 109 -10.80 -1.31 -11.49
N ALA A 110 -10.71 -0.04 -11.13
CA ALA A 110 -11.69 0.96 -11.52
C ALA A 110 -11.05 2.07 -12.35
N PHE A 111 -11.65 2.33 -13.51
CA PHE A 111 -11.18 3.38 -14.42
C PHE A 111 -11.79 4.75 -14.09
N ASP A 112 -12.96 4.74 -13.48
CA ASP A 112 -13.71 5.90 -13.02
C ASP A 112 -14.90 5.48 -12.13
N ALA A 113 -15.81 6.41 -11.82
CA ALA A 113 -17.01 6.14 -11.04
C ALA A 113 -18.03 5.22 -11.73
N ARG A 114 -17.86 4.91 -13.01
CA ARG A 114 -18.82 4.11 -13.80
C ARG A 114 -18.27 2.77 -14.25
N ARG A 115 -16.97 2.70 -14.51
CA ARG A 115 -16.33 1.54 -15.13
C ARG A 115 -15.39 0.86 -14.15
N ALA A 116 -15.66 -0.40 -13.86
CA ALA A 116 -14.84 -1.24 -13.01
C ALA A 116 -14.86 -2.70 -13.49
N VAL A 117 -13.81 -3.41 -13.11
CA VAL A 117 -13.63 -4.86 -13.29
C VAL A 117 -13.32 -5.45 -11.94
N VAL A 118 -14.01 -6.52 -11.55
CA VAL A 118 -13.75 -7.22 -10.29
C VAL A 118 -13.40 -8.68 -10.55
N LEU A 119 -12.48 -9.22 -9.77
CA LEU A 119 -12.04 -10.61 -9.81
C LEU A 119 -12.51 -11.36 -8.57
N ALA A 120 -13.29 -12.42 -8.79
CA ALA A 120 -13.56 -13.43 -7.78
C ALA A 120 -12.51 -14.53 -7.86
N ILE A 121 -11.97 -14.91 -6.69
CA ILE A 121 -11.00 -15.99 -6.55
C ILE A 121 -11.70 -17.32 -6.28
N GLY A 122 -10.97 -18.41 -6.44
CA GLY A 122 -11.37 -19.77 -6.11
C GLY A 122 -10.95 -20.76 -7.20
N GLU A 123 -11.02 -22.04 -6.89
CA GLU A 123 -10.72 -23.10 -7.84
C GLU A 123 -11.81 -23.21 -8.91
N GLY A 124 -11.41 -23.58 -10.11
CA GLY A 124 -12.33 -23.83 -11.21
C GLY A 124 -13.28 -22.65 -11.47
N GLU A 125 -14.58 -22.92 -11.56
CA GLU A 125 -15.60 -21.92 -11.89
C GLU A 125 -15.84 -20.86 -10.81
N ALA A 126 -15.26 -20.95 -9.62
CA ALA A 126 -15.29 -19.90 -8.63
C ALA A 126 -14.45 -18.67 -9.03
N SER A 127 -13.38 -18.90 -9.80
CA SER A 127 -12.61 -17.79 -10.41
C SER A 127 -13.38 -17.18 -11.59
N ARG A 128 -13.84 -15.92 -11.40
CA ARG A 128 -14.66 -15.19 -12.38
C ARG A 128 -14.25 -13.73 -12.45
N VAL A 129 -14.47 -13.14 -13.62
CA VAL A 129 -14.31 -11.70 -13.79
C VAL A 129 -15.66 -11.10 -14.18
N TYR A 130 -16.05 -10.05 -13.48
CA TYR A 130 -17.22 -9.24 -13.79
C TYR A 130 -16.79 -7.85 -14.17
N ARG A 131 -17.55 -7.24 -15.07
CA ARG A 131 -17.35 -5.88 -15.55
C ARG A 131 -18.64 -5.07 -15.47
N THR A 132 -18.53 -3.79 -15.10
CA THR A 132 -19.58 -2.79 -15.19
C THR A 132 -19.12 -1.58 -16.03
N ASP A 133 -20.07 -0.96 -16.74
CA ASP A 133 -19.88 0.30 -17.48
C ASP A 133 -20.82 1.42 -16.96
N ASP A 134 -21.65 1.14 -15.94
CA ASP A 134 -22.70 2.04 -15.44
C ASP A 134 -22.65 2.27 -13.91
N GLY A 135 -21.49 1.98 -13.31
CA GLY A 135 -21.28 2.21 -11.88
C GLY A 135 -21.83 1.11 -10.99
N GLY A 136 -21.94 -0.10 -11.53
CA GLY A 136 -22.44 -1.27 -10.84
C GLY A 136 -23.97 -1.39 -10.82
N ALA A 137 -24.68 -0.58 -11.63
CA ALA A 137 -26.12 -0.77 -11.84
C ALA A 137 -26.39 -2.07 -12.59
N THR A 138 -25.51 -2.40 -13.54
CA THR A 138 -25.48 -3.71 -14.21
C THR A 138 -24.07 -4.27 -14.29
N TRP A 139 -23.97 -5.60 -14.30
CA TRP A 139 -22.73 -6.34 -14.42
C TRP A 139 -22.83 -7.41 -15.51
N THR A 140 -21.73 -7.57 -16.23
CA THR A 140 -21.53 -8.67 -17.17
C THR A 140 -20.45 -9.58 -16.63
N GLU A 141 -20.73 -10.88 -16.49
CA GLU A 141 -19.69 -11.88 -16.27
C GLU A 141 -18.91 -12.01 -17.58
N SER A 142 -17.71 -11.46 -17.61
CA SER A 142 -16.86 -11.37 -18.80
C SER A 142 -15.86 -12.53 -18.92
N PHE A 143 -15.66 -13.26 -17.83
CA PHE A 143 -14.86 -14.48 -17.80
C PHE A 143 -15.35 -15.42 -16.71
N ARG A 144 -15.41 -16.70 -17.02
CA ARG A 144 -15.57 -17.82 -16.08
C ARG A 144 -14.48 -18.83 -16.36
N ASN A 145 -13.72 -19.17 -15.34
CA ASN A 145 -12.69 -20.19 -15.47
C ASN A 145 -13.30 -21.57 -15.65
N THR A 146 -12.76 -22.34 -16.60
CA THR A 146 -13.15 -23.73 -16.88
C THR A 146 -12.02 -24.71 -16.62
N GLU A 147 -10.83 -24.23 -16.21
CA GLU A 147 -9.70 -25.06 -15.84
C GLU A 147 -9.78 -25.41 -14.34
N PRO A 148 -10.03 -26.67 -13.97
CA PRO A 148 -10.25 -27.03 -12.58
C PRO A 148 -9.10 -26.70 -11.63
N LYS A 149 -7.85 -26.72 -12.14
CA LYS A 149 -6.63 -26.45 -11.35
C LYS A 149 -6.28 -24.96 -11.27
N ALA A 150 -6.92 -24.10 -12.08
CA ALA A 150 -6.58 -22.68 -12.08
C ALA A 150 -7.31 -21.97 -10.95
N PHE A 151 -6.57 -21.12 -10.23
CA PHE A 151 -7.03 -20.24 -9.18
C PHE A 151 -6.52 -18.84 -9.49
N TYR A 152 -7.41 -17.92 -9.90
CA TYR A 152 -7.02 -16.57 -10.28
C TYR A 152 -6.95 -15.65 -9.06
N ASP A 153 -5.81 -14.98 -8.84
CA ASP A 153 -5.46 -14.24 -7.62
C ASP A 153 -5.62 -12.74 -7.74
N CYS A 154 -5.09 -12.16 -8.82
CA CYS A 154 -4.98 -10.72 -9.01
C CYS A 154 -5.20 -10.35 -10.47
N LEU A 155 -5.62 -9.10 -10.71
CA LEU A 155 -5.68 -8.52 -12.04
C LEU A 155 -5.05 -7.11 -12.05
N ALA A 156 -4.54 -6.67 -13.18
CA ALA A 156 -3.98 -5.33 -13.33
C ALA A 156 -4.12 -4.83 -14.77
N PHE A 157 -4.31 -3.53 -14.94
CA PHE A 157 -4.46 -2.90 -16.25
C PHE A 157 -3.27 -1.97 -16.56
N PHE A 158 -2.77 -2.01 -17.79
CA PHE A 158 -1.78 -1.06 -18.33
C PHE A 158 -2.43 0.26 -18.72
N ASP A 159 -3.66 0.18 -19.19
CA ASP A 159 -4.51 1.28 -19.63
C ASP A 159 -5.98 0.82 -19.62
N HIS A 160 -6.92 1.69 -20.02
CA HIS A 160 -8.36 1.38 -20.03
C HIS A 160 -8.77 0.21 -20.96
N ARG A 161 -7.86 -0.35 -21.74
CA ARG A 161 -8.13 -1.43 -22.70
C ARG A 161 -7.39 -2.71 -22.39
N HIS A 162 -6.11 -2.59 -21.99
CA HIS A 162 -5.21 -3.73 -21.88
C HIS A 162 -4.99 -4.10 -20.42
N GLY A 163 -5.31 -5.31 -20.07
CA GLY A 163 -5.13 -5.85 -18.72
C GLY A 163 -4.74 -7.32 -18.74
N LEU A 164 -4.27 -7.77 -17.59
CA LEU A 164 -3.91 -9.15 -17.32
C LEU A 164 -4.57 -9.62 -16.03
N ALA A 165 -4.78 -10.94 -15.89
CA ALA A 165 -5.06 -11.58 -14.61
C ALA A 165 -4.13 -12.77 -14.43
N LEU A 166 -3.66 -12.94 -13.19
CA LEU A 166 -2.74 -14.00 -12.77
C LEU A 166 -3.54 -15.14 -12.16
N SER A 167 -3.22 -16.36 -12.53
CA SER A 167 -3.59 -17.59 -11.81
C SER A 167 -2.35 -18.30 -11.31
N ASP A 168 -2.51 -19.00 -10.21
CA ASP A 168 -1.58 -20.01 -9.73
C ASP A 168 -1.15 -20.97 -10.82
N PRO A 169 -0.02 -21.69 -10.63
CA PRO A 169 0.51 -22.60 -11.63
C PRO A 169 -0.47 -23.71 -12.02
N VAL A 170 -0.67 -23.86 -13.31
CA VAL A 170 -1.30 -25.02 -13.93
C VAL A 170 -0.21 -25.77 -14.71
N ASP A 171 -0.05 -27.04 -14.42
CA ASP A 171 0.97 -27.91 -15.03
C ASP A 171 2.40 -27.33 -14.94
N GLY A 172 2.70 -26.73 -13.76
CA GLY A 172 4.03 -26.20 -13.41
C GLY A 172 4.36 -24.80 -13.95
N LYS A 173 3.36 -24.06 -14.46
CA LYS A 173 3.55 -22.67 -14.92
C LYS A 173 2.41 -21.77 -14.53
N PHE A 174 2.72 -20.53 -14.14
CA PHE A 174 1.70 -19.51 -13.90
C PHE A 174 0.87 -19.27 -15.17
N ARG A 175 -0.43 -19.18 -14.99
CA ARG A 175 -1.37 -18.97 -16.09
C ARG A 175 -1.81 -17.51 -16.14
N ILE A 176 -1.76 -16.91 -17.32
CA ILE A 176 -2.06 -15.50 -17.52
C ILE A 176 -3.26 -15.35 -18.43
N LEU A 177 -4.29 -14.62 -17.97
CA LEU A 177 -5.34 -14.08 -18.83
C LEU A 177 -4.93 -12.71 -19.36
N SER A 178 -5.40 -12.39 -20.57
CA SER A 178 -5.21 -11.08 -21.20
C SER A 178 -6.51 -10.56 -21.79
N THR A 179 -6.75 -9.27 -21.63
CA THR A 179 -7.80 -8.52 -22.32
C THR A 179 -7.18 -7.40 -23.17
N GLY A 180 -7.82 -7.07 -24.28
CA GLY A 180 -7.47 -5.93 -25.14
C GLY A 180 -8.63 -4.95 -25.33
N ASP A 181 -9.76 -5.18 -24.63
CA ASP A 181 -11.01 -4.44 -24.78
C ASP A 181 -11.59 -3.91 -23.45
N GLY A 182 -10.70 -3.79 -22.45
CA GLY A 182 -11.04 -3.25 -21.13
C GLY A 182 -11.77 -4.25 -20.24
N GLY A 183 -11.48 -5.54 -20.39
CA GLY A 183 -12.07 -6.60 -19.59
C GLY A 183 -13.44 -7.07 -20.07
N ARG A 184 -13.85 -6.75 -21.32
CA ARG A 184 -15.10 -7.28 -21.92
C ARG A 184 -14.92 -8.72 -22.33
N THR A 185 -13.74 -9.06 -22.89
CA THR A 185 -13.36 -10.43 -23.21
C THR A 185 -11.96 -10.75 -22.71
N TRP A 186 -11.74 -12.01 -22.36
CA TRP A 186 -10.47 -12.49 -21.83
C TRP A 186 -10.03 -13.75 -22.58
N ARG A 187 -8.71 -13.89 -22.73
CA ARG A 187 -8.10 -15.07 -23.33
C ARG A 187 -6.86 -15.48 -22.53
N VAL A 188 -6.62 -16.77 -22.44
CA VAL A 188 -5.38 -17.31 -21.86
C VAL A 188 -4.22 -17.06 -22.81
N LEU A 189 -3.12 -16.50 -22.31
CA LEU A 189 -1.88 -16.36 -23.08
C LEU A 189 -1.15 -17.72 -23.17
N PRO A 190 -0.40 -17.97 -24.27
CA PRO A 190 0.49 -19.12 -24.31
C PRO A 190 1.58 -19.06 -23.25
N ASP A 191 1.86 -20.17 -22.60
CA ASP A 191 2.78 -20.31 -21.48
C ASP A 191 4.25 -20.51 -21.83
N ARG A 192 4.59 -20.61 -23.11
CA ARG A 192 5.97 -20.90 -23.58
C ARG A 192 7.01 -19.88 -23.14
N GLY A 193 6.58 -18.64 -22.87
CA GLY A 193 7.42 -17.55 -22.34
C GLY A 193 7.47 -17.46 -20.82
N MET A 194 6.74 -18.32 -20.11
CA MET A 194 6.68 -18.39 -18.65
C MET A 194 7.74 -19.38 -18.13
N PRO A 195 8.62 -18.96 -17.17
CA PRO A 195 9.53 -19.89 -16.51
C PRO A 195 8.76 -20.92 -15.68
N PRO A 196 9.34 -22.10 -15.41
CA PRO A 196 8.74 -23.06 -14.49
C PRO A 196 8.50 -22.47 -13.10
N ALA A 197 7.37 -22.80 -12.50
CA ALA A 197 7.12 -22.57 -11.10
C ALA A 197 7.99 -23.52 -10.25
N GLN A 198 8.31 -23.09 -9.03
CA GLN A 198 8.89 -23.96 -8.01
C GLN A 198 7.78 -24.80 -7.36
N ASP A 199 8.14 -25.90 -6.73
CA ASP A 199 7.19 -26.72 -5.96
C ASP A 199 6.55 -25.88 -4.84
N GLY A 200 5.22 -25.83 -4.82
CA GLY A 200 4.45 -25.04 -3.86
C GLY A 200 4.43 -23.53 -4.12
N GLU A 201 4.99 -23.05 -5.22
CA GLU A 201 4.95 -21.63 -5.57
C GLU A 201 3.55 -21.19 -5.99
N ALA A 202 3.08 -20.09 -5.42
CA ALA A 202 1.77 -19.53 -5.66
C ALA A 202 1.79 -18.00 -5.69
N GLY A 203 0.77 -17.39 -6.26
CA GLY A 203 0.39 -16.01 -6.01
C GLY A 203 -0.29 -15.87 -4.66
N PHE A 204 -0.50 -14.63 -4.20
CA PHE A 204 -1.24 -14.40 -2.96
C PHE A 204 -2.34 -13.37 -3.18
N ALA A 205 -3.58 -13.82 -3.20
CA ALA A 205 -4.79 -12.99 -3.32
C ALA A 205 -5.07 -12.20 -2.03
N ALA A 206 -4.08 -11.44 -1.55
CA ALA A 206 -4.16 -10.75 -0.26
C ALA A 206 -4.69 -9.32 -0.35
N SER A 207 -4.40 -8.62 -1.47
CA SER A 207 -4.72 -7.19 -1.64
C SER A 207 -4.96 -6.77 -3.11
N GLY A 208 -5.00 -7.71 -4.06
CA GLY A 208 -4.98 -7.40 -5.49
C GLY A 208 -3.59 -7.04 -6.05
N GLN A 209 -2.62 -6.75 -5.19
CA GLN A 209 -1.31 -6.21 -5.59
C GLN A 209 -0.23 -7.29 -5.83
N CYS A 210 -0.62 -8.54 -6.01
CA CYS A 210 0.31 -9.60 -6.45
C CYS A 210 0.65 -9.48 -7.94
N LEU A 211 -0.12 -8.74 -8.72
CA LEU A 211 0.13 -8.39 -10.11
C LEU A 211 0.03 -6.88 -10.27
N VAL A 212 1.08 -6.22 -10.76
CA VAL A 212 1.08 -4.76 -10.91
C VAL A 212 1.73 -4.34 -12.22
N THR A 213 1.27 -3.24 -12.79
CA THR A 213 1.75 -2.70 -14.06
C THR A 213 2.42 -1.34 -13.88
N SER A 214 3.35 -1.00 -14.79
CA SER A 214 3.88 0.38 -14.91
C SER A 214 4.25 0.69 -16.34
N GLY A 215 3.70 1.79 -16.86
CA GLY A 215 3.84 2.12 -18.27
C GLY A 215 3.06 1.16 -19.19
N PRO A 216 3.33 1.19 -20.51
CA PRO A 216 2.43 0.53 -21.47
C PRO A 216 2.62 -0.99 -21.61
N LYS A 217 3.69 -1.58 -21.03
CA LYS A 217 4.06 -2.98 -21.29
C LYS A 217 4.64 -3.74 -20.13
N ASP A 218 5.14 -3.04 -19.10
CA ASP A 218 5.83 -3.69 -17.99
C ASP A 218 4.83 -4.14 -16.94
N VAL A 219 4.99 -5.37 -16.48
CA VAL A 219 4.17 -6.01 -15.46
C VAL A 219 5.03 -6.89 -14.58
N TRP A 220 4.74 -6.89 -13.30
CA TRP A 220 5.42 -7.73 -12.30
C TRP A 220 4.39 -8.56 -11.56
N LEU A 221 4.73 -9.81 -11.30
CA LEU A 221 3.97 -10.68 -10.42
C LEU A 221 4.83 -11.13 -9.23
N ALA A 222 4.22 -11.18 -8.07
CA ALA A 222 4.80 -11.56 -6.79
C ALA A 222 4.39 -12.98 -6.43
N THR A 223 5.34 -13.77 -5.91
CA THR A 223 5.10 -15.15 -5.51
C THR A 223 5.67 -15.46 -4.13
N GLY A 224 5.23 -16.58 -3.59
CA GLY A 224 5.75 -17.18 -2.38
C GLY A 224 5.31 -18.63 -2.25
N GLY A 225 5.34 -19.16 -1.02
CA GLY A 225 4.94 -20.54 -0.73
C GLY A 225 6.01 -21.59 -1.00
N ALA A 226 7.02 -21.26 -1.78
CA ALA A 226 8.10 -22.17 -2.22
C ALA A 226 9.41 -21.96 -1.47
N ALA A 227 10.46 -22.67 -1.91
CA ALA A 227 11.80 -22.55 -1.34
C ALA A 227 12.35 -21.12 -1.42
N ASP A 228 12.05 -20.41 -2.53
CA ASP A 228 12.37 -19.00 -2.73
C ASP A 228 11.09 -18.20 -2.96
N ALA A 229 11.01 -17.01 -2.40
CA ALA A 229 10.08 -15.97 -2.86
C ALA A 229 10.65 -15.35 -4.14
N ARG A 230 9.82 -15.13 -5.15
CA ARG A 230 10.25 -14.56 -6.43
C ARG A 230 9.37 -13.39 -6.85
N VAL A 231 9.94 -12.53 -7.70
CA VAL A 231 9.18 -11.58 -8.53
C VAL A 231 9.50 -11.90 -9.98
N LEU A 232 8.47 -12.11 -10.78
CA LEU A 232 8.62 -12.29 -12.20
C LEU A 232 8.25 -11.00 -12.93
N HIS A 233 9.07 -10.58 -13.90
CA HIS A 233 8.88 -9.36 -14.69
C HIS A 233 8.71 -9.71 -16.17
N SER A 234 7.71 -9.10 -16.78
CA SER A 234 7.50 -9.08 -18.24
C SER A 234 7.56 -7.64 -18.75
N ALA A 235 8.24 -7.44 -19.87
CA ALA A 235 8.33 -6.15 -20.58
C ALA A 235 7.53 -6.14 -21.89
N ASP A 236 6.69 -7.14 -22.12
CA ASP A 236 5.94 -7.36 -23.36
C ASP A 236 4.46 -7.75 -23.12
N ARG A 237 3.86 -7.20 -22.06
CA ARG A 237 2.47 -7.46 -21.65
C ARG A 237 2.19 -8.93 -21.33
N GLY A 238 3.11 -9.59 -20.63
CA GLY A 238 2.90 -10.94 -20.13
C GLY A 238 3.20 -12.06 -21.12
N HIS A 239 3.82 -11.76 -22.27
CA HIS A 239 4.19 -12.80 -23.24
C HIS A 239 5.46 -13.56 -22.86
N THR A 240 6.45 -12.85 -22.28
CA THR A 240 7.67 -13.46 -21.77
C THR A 240 8.02 -12.93 -20.38
N TRP A 241 8.56 -13.79 -19.53
CA TRP A 241 8.81 -13.50 -18.14
C TRP A 241 10.22 -13.87 -17.71
N LYS A 242 10.76 -13.10 -16.76
CA LYS A 242 12.03 -13.37 -16.09
C LYS A 242 11.84 -13.37 -14.59
N ALA A 243 12.22 -14.45 -13.92
CA ALA A 243 12.14 -14.57 -12.48
C ALA A 243 13.40 -14.01 -11.80
N THR A 244 13.21 -13.34 -10.67
CA THR A 244 14.26 -12.84 -9.78
C THR A 244 13.94 -13.29 -8.36
N THR A 245 14.91 -13.95 -7.70
CA THR A 245 14.78 -14.33 -6.28
C THR A 245 14.79 -13.09 -5.38
N MET A 246 13.93 -13.10 -4.38
CA MET A 246 13.69 -11.98 -3.49
C MET A 246 14.39 -12.17 -2.14
N PRO A 247 14.89 -11.08 -1.53
CA PRO A 247 15.47 -11.13 -0.19
C PRO A 247 14.39 -11.06 0.93
N LEU A 248 13.23 -11.67 0.71
CA LEU A 248 12.11 -11.76 1.64
C LEU A 248 12.02 -13.16 2.27
N PRO A 249 11.28 -13.34 3.37
CA PRO A 249 11.04 -14.66 3.94
C PRO A 249 10.42 -15.63 2.93
N ALA A 250 10.92 -16.87 2.91
CA ALA A 250 10.51 -17.94 2.01
C ALA A 250 10.63 -19.30 2.70
N GLY A 251 10.46 -20.39 1.96
CA GLY A 251 10.63 -21.76 2.46
C GLY A 251 9.47 -22.28 3.30
N ASP A 252 8.30 -21.66 3.23
CA ASP A 252 7.09 -22.03 3.96
C ASP A 252 5.87 -21.53 3.16
N PRO A 253 4.76 -22.30 3.06
CA PRO A 253 3.56 -21.89 2.34
C PRO A 253 2.94 -20.56 2.78
N ALA A 254 3.23 -20.11 4.00
CA ALA A 254 2.74 -18.83 4.53
C ALA A 254 3.65 -17.63 4.26
N ARG A 255 4.79 -17.82 3.57
CA ARG A 255 5.82 -16.81 3.39
C ARG A 255 6.03 -16.43 1.95
N GLY A 256 6.30 -15.17 1.70
CA GLY A 256 6.61 -14.69 0.36
C GLY A 256 6.48 -13.20 0.19
N VAL A 257 6.40 -12.78 -1.07
CA VAL A 257 6.03 -11.44 -1.50
C VAL A 257 4.52 -11.40 -1.68
N PHE A 258 3.85 -10.46 -1.02
CA PHE A 258 2.39 -10.36 -1.06
C PHE A 258 1.90 -9.19 -1.89
N ALA A 259 2.66 -8.09 -1.90
CA ALA A 259 2.30 -6.91 -2.66
C ALA A 259 3.51 -6.22 -3.28
N LEU A 260 3.28 -5.66 -4.44
CA LEU A 260 4.22 -4.82 -5.20
C LEU A 260 3.62 -3.45 -5.45
N ALA A 261 4.47 -2.43 -5.56
CA ALA A 261 4.10 -1.13 -6.09
C ALA A 261 5.24 -0.53 -6.89
N PHE A 262 4.98 -0.16 -8.14
CA PHE A 262 5.95 0.52 -9.01
C PHE A 262 5.48 1.95 -9.28
N ARG A 263 6.27 2.96 -8.88
CA ARG A 263 5.96 4.37 -9.21
C ARG A 263 6.37 4.75 -10.63
N ASP A 264 7.30 3.98 -11.20
CA ASP A 264 7.77 4.06 -12.57
C ASP A 264 8.42 2.71 -12.96
N ARG A 265 8.82 2.55 -14.22
CA ARG A 265 9.38 1.28 -14.74
C ARG A 265 10.68 0.82 -14.07
N ALA A 266 11.36 1.68 -13.31
CA ALA A 266 12.62 1.36 -12.64
C ALA A 266 12.48 1.17 -11.14
N HIS A 267 11.61 1.96 -10.49
CA HIS A 267 11.55 2.03 -9.03
C HIS A 267 10.32 1.35 -8.48
N GLY A 268 10.54 0.30 -7.72
CA GLY A 268 9.50 -0.52 -7.10
C GLY A 268 9.78 -0.86 -5.64
N LEU A 269 8.70 -1.18 -4.94
CA LEU A 269 8.66 -1.69 -3.59
C LEU A 269 8.00 -3.06 -3.60
N ALA A 270 8.46 -3.94 -2.71
CA ALA A 270 7.86 -5.23 -2.43
C ALA A 270 7.69 -5.36 -0.92
N VAL A 271 6.52 -5.81 -0.48
CA VAL A 271 6.25 -6.14 0.92
C VAL A 271 5.68 -7.54 1.03
N GLY A 272 5.80 -8.13 2.21
CA GLY A 272 5.32 -9.47 2.48
C GLY A 272 5.67 -9.94 3.87
N GLY A 273 6.16 -11.16 4.00
CA GLY A 273 6.52 -11.77 5.28
C GLY A 273 5.83 -13.11 5.49
N ASP A 274 5.49 -13.42 6.75
CA ASP A 274 4.70 -14.56 7.16
C ASP A 274 3.30 -14.07 7.57
N PHE A 275 2.26 -14.50 6.88
CA PHE A 275 0.90 -14.01 7.15
C PHE A 275 0.26 -14.55 8.42
N ARG A 276 0.89 -15.50 9.10
CA ARG A 276 0.39 -16.00 10.39
C ARG A 276 0.56 -14.93 11.47
N PRO A 277 -0.49 -14.62 12.24
CA PRO A 277 -0.52 -13.40 13.07
C PRO A 277 0.59 -13.27 14.12
N GLU A 278 1.07 -14.38 14.65
CA GLU A 278 2.04 -14.39 15.76
C GLU A 278 3.51 -14.55 15.29
N GLN A 279 3.72 -14.62 13.97
CA GLN A 279 5.05 -14.84 13.43
C GLN A 279 5.76 -13.52 13.14
N PRO A 280 6.99 -13.35 13.64
CA PRO A 280 7.80 -12.19 13.26
C PRO A 280 8.13 -12.27 11.75
N SER A 281 8.08 -11.14 11.09
CA SER A 281 8.41 -11.03 9.67
C SER A 281 9.67 -10.17 9.46
N PRO A 282 10.84 -10.62 9.90
CA PRO A 282 12.07 -9.91 9.61
C PRO A 282 12.26 -9.86 8.07
N ARG A 283 12.77 -8.76 7.56
CA ARG A 283 12.94 -8.54 6.11
C ARG A 283 11.61 -8.51 5.33
N ALA A 284 10.54 -7.99 5.94
CA ALA A 284 9.22 -7.91 5.32
C ALA A 284 9.13 -6.91 4.14
N ALA A 285 10.20 -6.24 3.76
CA ALA A 285 10.22 -5.28 2.66
C ALA A 285 11.55 -5.28 1.88
N ALA A 286 11.43 -5.06 0.57
CA ALA A 286 12.56 -4.83 -0.33
C ALA A 286 12.22 -3.73 -1.35
N ARG A 287 13.25 -3.20 -2.02
CA ARG A 287 13.14 -2.17 -3.04
C ARG A 287 14.02 -2.45 -4.23
N THR A 288 13.60 -1.97 -5.40
CA THR A 288 14.37 -1.99 -6.63
C THR A 288 14.52 -0.59 -7.21
N SER A 289 15.59 -0.36 -7.98
CA SER A 289 15.82 0.85 -8.78
C SER A 289 16.20 0.54 -10.23
N ASP A 290 16.02 -0.70 -10.65
CA ASP A 290 16.38 -1.21 -11.98
C ASP A 290 15.28 -2.05 -12.65
N GLY A 291 14.03 -1.85 -12.21
CA GLY A 291 12.86 -2.54 -12.77
C GLY A 291 12.70 -3.97 -12.29
N GLY A 292 13.20 -4.30 -11.10
CA GLY A 292 13.09 -5.63 -10.52
C GLY A 292 14.16 -6.62 -11.00
N ARG A 293 15.22 -6.16 -11.69
CA ARG A 293 16.36 -7.01 -12.02
C ARG A 293 17.16 -7.36 -10.78
N THR A 294 17.26 -6.43 -9.84
CA THR A 294 17.83 -6.65 -8.52
C THR A 294 16.95 -6.04 -7.43
N TRP A 295 16.91 -6.70 -6.28
CA TRP A 295 16.16 -6.26 -5.12
C TRP A 295 17.08 -6.13 -3.90
N ARG A 296 16.93 -5.04 -3.17
CA ARG A 296 17.68 -4.78 -1.94
C ARG A 296 16.72 -4.79 -0.76
N PRO A 297 17.00 -5.56 0.32
CA PRO A 297 16.16 -5.53 1.51
C PRO A 297 16.15 -4.12 2.12
N ALA A 298 15.06 -3.77 2.79
CA ALA A 298 15.02 -2.59 3.64
C ALA A 298 16.02 -2.75 4.79
N THR A 299 16.68 -1.65 5.19
CA THR A 299 17.61 -1.66 6.33
C THR A 299 16.89 -1.63 7.67
N ALA A 300 15.70 -1.02 7.70
CA ALA A 300 14.74 -1.08 8.80
C ALA A 300 13.36 -1.40 8.20
N PRO A 301 13.02 -2.67 7.98
CA PRO A 301 11.74 -3.07 7.39
C PRO A 301 10.59 -2.90 8.39
N PRO A 302 9.32 -3.01 7.94
CA PRO A 302 8.20 -3.28 8.83
C PRO A 302 8.51 -4.47 9.75
N THR A 303 8.07 -4.39 11.01
CA THR A 303 8.33 -5.43 12.01
C THR A 303 7.42 -6.64 11.89
N ALA A 304 6.33 -6.51 11.10
CA ALA A 304 5.33 -7.54 10.89
C ALA A 304 4.99 -7.67 9.39
N TYR A 305 4.26 -8.70 9.07
CA TYR A 305 3.70 -8.95 7.75
C TYR A 305 2.93 -7.73 7.22
N ARG A 306 3.13 -7.43 5.92
CA ARG A 306 2.37 -6.43 5.18
C ARG A 306 1.79 -7.04 3.90
N SER A 307 0.50 -6.79 3.68
CA SER A 307 -0.28 -7.34 2.57
C SER A 307 -0.51 -6.36 1.43
N GLY A 308 -0.36 -5.06 1.67
CA GLY A 308 -0.56 -4.01 0.67
C GLY A 308 0.53 -2.94 0.75
N VAL A 309 0.84 -2.31 -0.40
CA VAL A 309 1.82 -1.22 -0.48
C VAL A 309 1.44 -0.23 -1.59
N ALA A 310 1.51 1.08 -1.31
CA ALA A 310 1.26 2.11 -2.31
C ALA A 310 2.21 3.29 -2.15
N TRP A 311 2.69 3.83 -3.27
CA TRP A 311 3.40 5.11 -3.29
C TRP A 311 2.44 6.26 -3.00
N LEU A 312 2.86 7.20 -2.16
CA LEU A 312 2.10 8.44 -2.02
C LEU A 312 2.18 9.26 -3.32
N PRO A 313 1.06 9.83 -3.77
CA PRO A 313 1.01 10.60 -5.01
C PRO A 313 2.04 11.73 -5.03
N HIS A 314 2.66 11.93 -6.20
CA HIS A 314 3.69 12.94 -6.45
C HIS A 314 4.96 12.81 -5.58
N SER A 315 5.07 11.80 -4.74
CA SER A 315 6.28 11.51 -3.97
C SER A 315 7.21 10.55 -4.71
N ARG A 316 8.50 10.83 -4.65
CA ARG A 316 9.53 9.91 -5.13
C ARG A 316 10.08 9.02 -4.03
N THR A 317 9.74 9.32 -2.77
CA THR A 317 10.37 8.68 -1.61
C THR A 317 9.38 8.18 -0.58
N ALA A 318 8.15 8.70 -0.56
CA ALA A 318 7.16 8.32 0.43
C ALA A 318 6.18 7.25 -0.10
N ALA A 319 5.94 6.23 0.73
CA ALA A 319 4.99 5.16 0.46
C ALA A 319 4.42 4.61 1.78
N LEU A 320 3.24 4.01 1.69
CA LEU A 320 2.57 3.31 2.79
C LEU A 320 2.62 1.80 2.55
N ALA A 321 2.79 1.04 3.64
CA ALA A 321 2.59 -0.40 3.65
C ALA A 321 1.57 -0.75 4.73
N VAL A 322 0.55 -1.53 4.39
CA VAL A 322 -0.52 -1.92 5.32
C VAL A 322 -0.54 -3.42 5.55
N GLY A 323 -1.07 -3.82 6.70
CA GLY A 323 -1.30 -5.20 7.06
C GLY A 323 -2.22 -5.32 8.27
N PRO A 324 -2.50 -6.55 8.74
CA PRO A 324 -3.42 -6.78 9.86
C PRO A 324 -3.02 -6.11 11.17
N THR A 325 -1.75 -5.74 11.32
CA THR A 325 -1.20 -5.17 12.56
C THR A 325 -0.80 -3.70 12.43
N GLY A 326 -1.19 -3.04 11.34
CA GLY A 326 -0.96 -1.60 11.20
C GLY A 326 -0.48 -1.14 9.83
N THR A 327 -0.15 0.14 9.80
CA THR A 327 0.39 0.85 8.64
C THR A 327 1.80 1.35 8.95
N ASP A 328 2.72 1.11 8.05
CA ASP A 328 4.06 1.69 8.07
C ASP A 328 4.23 2.72 6.94
N LEU A 329 4.99 3.76 7.24
CA LEU A 329 5.38 4.81 6.30
C LEU A 329 6.89 4.74 6.06
N THR A 330 7.28 4.80 4.82
CA THR A 330 8.63 5.16 4.40
C THR A 330 8.67 6.57 3.83
N THR A 331 9.77 7.29 4.02
CA THR A 331 10.04 8.61 3.38
C THR A 331 11.37 8.61 2.64
N ASP A 332 12.00 7.45 2.48
CA ASP A 332 13.31 7.27 1.85
C ASP A 332 13.34 6.16 0.80
N ALA A 333 12.20 6.00 0.10
CA ALA A 333 11.99 5.04 -0.99
C ALA A 333 12.18 3.58 -0.54
N GLY A 334 11.62 3.23 0.63
CA GLY A 334 11.57 1.86 1.14
C GLY A 334 12.88 1.39 1.78
N ARG A 335 13.81 2.31 2.09
CA ARG A 335 15.02 1.95 2.83
C ARG A 335 14.72 1.70 4.30
N THR A 336 13.94 2.58 4.90
CA THR A 336 13.48 2.45 6.29
C THR A 336 11.96 2.65 6.37
N TRP A 337 11.34 1.97 7.34
CA TRP A 337 9.91 2.02 7.59
C TRP A 337 9.65 2.31 9.07
N ARG A 338 8.61 3.07 9.36
CA ARG A 338 8.15 3.33 10.72
C ARG A 338 6.63 3.17 10.80
N THR A 339 6.15 2.56 11.86
CA THR A 339 4.71 2.42 12.11
C THR A 339 4.09 3.78 12.40
N VAL A 340 2.98 4.08 11.73
CA VAL A 340 2.23 5.34 11.87
C VAL A 340 0.79 5.13 12.31
N ASP A 341 0.28 3.91 12.20
CA ASP A 341 -1.07 3.52 12.59
C ASP A 341 -1.10 2.03 12.95
N THR A 342 -1.99 1.62 13.86
CA THR A 342 -2.13 0.22 14.32
C THR A 342 -3.42 -0.45 13.88
N GLY A 343 -4.22 0.22 13.03
CA GLY A 343 -5.46 -0.34 12.48
C GLY A 343 -5.19 -1.49 11.52
N SER A 344 -6.08 -2.49 11.52
CA SER A 344 -5.99 -3.64 10.62
C SER A 344 -6.49 -3.29 9.22
N TYR A 345 -5.62 -3.44 8.21
CA TYR A 345 -5.95 -3.27 6.80
C TYR A 345 -5.32 -4.38 5.98
N ASP A 346 -5.98 -4.78 4.89
CA ASP A 346 -5.44 -5.78 3.94
C ASP A 346 -4.84 -5.11 2.70
N THR A 347 -5.41 -3.99 2.26
CA THR A 347 -5.06 -3.33 1.01
C THR A 347 -5.00 -1.82 1.15
N VAL A 348 -4.20 -1.16 0.31
CA VAL A 348 -4.05 0.29 0.20
C VAL A 348 -3.87 0.68 -1.25
N ASP A 349 -4.54 1.74 -1.67
CA ASP A 349 -4.36 2.31 -3.01
C ASP A 349 -4.44 3.84 -2.97
N CYS A 350 -3.73 4.51 -3.88
CA CYS A 350 -3.60 5.95 -3.92
C CYS A 350 -3.79 6.51 -5.33
N ALA A 351 -4.76 7.39 -5.50
CA ALA A 351 -5.02 8.09 -6.74
C ALA A 351 -4.13 9.34 -6.91
N PRO A 352 -3.90 9.80 -8.15
CA PRO A 352 -3.04 10.97 -8.42
C PRO A 352 -3.47 12.27 -7.75
N ASP A 353 -4.74 12.43 -7.40
CA ASP A 353 -5.30 13.62 -6.72
C ASP A 353 -5.10 13.62 -5.19
N HIS A 354 -4.20 12.78 -4.67
CA HIS A 354 -3.94 12.54 -3.25
C HIS A 354 -5.04 11.80 -2.50
N GLY A 355 -5.99 11.17 -3.19
CA GLY A 355 -6.97 10.29 -2.59
C GLY A 355 -6.35 8.92 -2.28
N CYS A 356 -5.81 8.73 -1.06
CA CYS A 356 -5.36 7.43 -0.60
C CYS A 356 -6.41 6.77 0.27
N TRP A 357 -6.65 5.49 0.03
CA TRP A 357 -7.64 4.67 0.71
C TRP A 357 -7.01 3.38 1.21
N ALA A 358 -7.51 2.86 2.32
CA ALA A 358 -7.16 1.54 2.83
C ALA A 358 -8.45 0.76 3.16
N ALA A 359 -8.39 -0.56 3.01
CA ALA A 359 -9.53 -1.43 3.33
C ALA A 359 -9.06 -2.73 3.99
N GLY A 360 -9.94 -3.39 4.74
CA GLY A 360 -9.59 -4.58 5.50
C GLY A 360 -10.80 -5.34 6.04
N GLU A 361 -10.60 -6.00 7.17
CA GLU A 361 -11.61 -6.82 7.82
C GLU A 361 -12.67 -5.97 8.56
N GLN A 362 -13.77 -6.60 8.93
CA GLN A 362 -14.87 -5.99 9.69
C GLN A 362 -15.47 -4.75 9.03
N GLY A 363 -15.62 -4.76 7.71
CA GLY A 363 -16.18 -3.65 6.96
C GLY A 363 -15.29 -2.40 6.92
N ARG A 364 -14.07 -2.50 7.41
CA ARG A 364 -13.16 -1.38 7.57
C ARG A 364 -12.73 -0.82 6.22
N VAL A 365 -13.02 0.44 6.01
CA VAL A 365 -12.47 1.28 4.95
C VAL A 365 -12.06 2.62 5.57
N ALA A 366 -10.95 3.16 5.14
CA ALA A 366 -10.44 4.43 5.63
C ALA A 366 -9.86 5.28 4.48
N ARG A 367 -9.91 6.60 4.65
CA ARG A 367 -9.25 7.56 3.76
C ARG A 367 -8.13 8.26 4.51
N LEU A 368 -6.99 8.49 3.85
CA LEU A 368 -5.86 9.20 4.42
C LEU A 368 -6.16 10.70 4.46
N GLU A 369 -6.01 11.30 5.64
CA GLU A 369 -6.14 12.74 5.88
C GLU A 369 -4.80 13.33 6.34
N HIS A 370 -4.58 14.62 6.05
CA HIS A 370 -3.33 15.36 6.34
C HIS A 370 -3.58 16.53 7.29
#